data_8b8ed70b30b00a7514795ac897d05181
#
_entry.id   8b8ed70b30b00a7514795ac897d05181
#
_cell.length_a   1.000
_cell.length_b   1.000
_cell.length_c   1.000
_cell.angle_alpha   90.00
_cell.angle_beta   90.00
_cell.angle_gamma   90.00
#
_symmetry.space_group_name_H-M   'P 1'
#
loop_
_entity.id
_entity.type
_entity.pdbx_description
1 polymer ?
#
loop_
_entity_poly.entity_id
_entity_poly.type
_entity_poly.pdbx_seq_one_letter_code
_entity_poly.pdbx_strand_id
1 'polypeptide(L)'
;MRIDLFDMDEFVKINHLKEVTSPVLFERGGIPNPNGLISNEIFGVSVKSRKETFAYINLHGHFFHPHIYKIMKRVFRNIDQIVDGSQTFSIQDGKLVKDPNGDTGINWIYNNWSKIKWEGNGGMSSERCDLIGKTKKNEVFLTKEIVIPAFYRDIKTSKGGGGESTELNNLYTRLIRMGAMLDNADMFDFSFHSTNSTIQNTLVEIYDFFKNSLDKKNGMLRKYLLGKNVDYCVRTVISAPTYNCENPKDNIVDFKHAALPLSQVIVEAYPFIVAWVRNFIEREILEVQNSKEGLSGGNYTLKNPESYFNDEYIRKRLGQFTKDPSSRYDLVTVPLTNGKELPLQFKGMMVGVSADKATIARPLTWCDVLYMAAVECTQDKYCMITRYPVLNNFGFFIARINVSSTLHTIPVKVNDTIYKWYPDIDVDMPRSQVANNFIDTTRFSDSYLKGLDGDYDGDQVTSKIFWTQEANAECERVINSKSFALNPNGSNCRIIDLEAIQTFYVLTKDAPKVS
;
A
#
# COMPACT_ATOMS: atom_id res chain seq x y z
N MET A 1 5.14 -24.69 -21.79
CA MET A 1 4.78 -23.30 -22.15
C MET A 1 5.97 -22.74 -22.91
N ARG A 2 5.81 -22.39 -24.18
CA ARG A 2 6.86 -21.75 -24.97
C ARG A 2 6.75 -20.25 -24.77
N ILE A 3 7.82 -19.61 -24.36
CA ILE A 3 7.90 -18.16 -24.29
C ILE A 3 8.72 -17.74 -25.52
N ASP A 4 8.07 -17.09 -26.47
CA ASP A 4 8.75 -16.51 -27.60
C ASP A 4 9.36 -15.18 -27.16
N LEU A 5 10.64 -14.95 -27.49
CA LEU A 5 11.30 -13.68 -27.24
C LEU A 5 10.82 -12.64 -28.27
N PHE A 6 10.83 -11.40 -27.85
CA PHE A 6 10.39 -10.28 -28.69
C PHE A 6 11.40 -10.02 -29.81
N ASP A 7 10.95 -10.07 -31.06
CA ASP A 7 11.78 -9.73 -32.21
C ASP A 7 11.80 -8.20 -32.39
N MET A 8 12.93 -7.59 -32.03
CA MET A 8 13.09 -6.13 -32.07
C MET A 8 13.17 -5.60 -33.50
N ASP A 9 13.77 -6.33 -34.42
CA ASP A 9 13.88 -5.91 -35.82
C ASP A 9 12.51 -5.88 -36.50
N GLU A 10 11.70 -6.89 -36.26
CA GLU A 10 10.32 -6.94 -36.75
C GLU A 10 9.47 -5.82 -36.16
N PHE A 11 9.58 -5.57 -34.86
CA PHE A 11 8.85 -4.49 -34.19
C PHE A 11 9.20 -3.11 -34.70
N VAL A 12 10.50 -2.82 -34.89
CA VAL A 12 10.98 -1.56 -35.48
C VAL A 12 10.41 -1.35 -36.87
N LYS A 13 10.38 -2.42 -37.68
CA LYS A 13 9.92 -2.37 -39.07
C LYS A 13 8.41 -2.19 -39.18
N ILE A 14 7.62 -2.95 -38.38
CA ILE A 14 6.15 -2.87 -38.40
C ILE A 14 5.66 -1.51 -37.90
N ASN A 15 6.31 -0.96 -36.87
CA ASN A 15 5.88 0.30 -36.26
C ASN A 15 6.57 1.53 -36.87
N HIS A 16 7.41 1.38 -37.90
CA HIS A 16 8.16 2.46 -38.55
C HIS A 16 8.90 3.36 -37.57
N LEU A 17 9.59 2.76 -36.58
CA LEU A 17 10.26 3.50 -35.52
C LEU A 17 11.43 4.31 -36.07
N LYS A 18 11.64 5.50 -35.51
CA LYS A 18 12.76 6.36 -35.86
C LYS A 18 14.00 6.02 -35.02
N GLU A 19 15.17 6.19 -35.61
CA GLU A 19 16.44 5.99 -34.93
C GLU A 19 16.84 7.20 -34.08
N VAL A 20 17.37 6.94 -32.88
CA VAL A 20 18.00 7.95 -32.04
C VAL A 20 19.50 7.83 -32.21
N THR A 21 20.13 8.85 -32.79
CA THR A 21 21.56 8.84 -33.15
C THR A 21 22.41 9.77 -32.29
N SER A 22 21.82 10.79 -31.65
CA SER A 22 22.55 11.77 -30.86
C SER A 22 22.55 11.44 -29.36
N PRO A 23 23.75 11.37 -28.72
CA PRO A 23 23.87 11.24 -27.28
C PRO A 23 23.60 12.55 -26.53
N VAL A 24 23.40 13.66 -27.25
CA VAL A 24 23.17 14.99 -26.66
C VAL A 24 21.67 15.20 -26.49
N LEU A 25 21.27 15.57 -25.28
CA LEU A 25 19.84 15.78 -24.97
C LEU A 25 19.34 17.14 -25.45
N PHE A 26 20.14 18.20 -25.23
CA PHE A 26 19.77 19.57 -25.56
C PHE A 26 20.89 20.25 -26.38
N GLU A 27 20.50 21.05 -27.34
CA GLU A 27 21.37 21.98 -28.03
C GLU A 27 21.55 23.29 -27.25
N ARG A 28 22.38 24.18 -27.78
CA ARG A 28 22.56 25.54 -27.22
C ARG A 28 21.21 26.26 -27.18
N GLY A 29 20.85 26.82 -26.03
CA GLY A 29 19.55 27.48 -25.81
C GLY A 29 18.46 26.58 -25.20
N GLY A 30 18.78 25.34 -24.80
CA GLY A 30 17.84 24.45 -24.12
C GLY A 30 16.80 23.79 -25.05
N ILE A 31 17.05 23.84 -26.36
CA ILE A 31 16.19 23.20 -27.37
C ILE A 31 16.51 21.69 -27.41
N PRO A 32 15.48 20.78 -27.36
CA PRO A 32 15.71 19.36 -27.52
C PRO A 32 16.43 19.05 -28.83
N ASN A 33 17.52 18.25 -28.77
CA ASN A 33 18.24 17.85 -29.95
C ASN A 33 17.33 17.04 -30.90
N PRO A 34 17.23 17.37 -32.20
CA PRO A 34 16.29 16.72 -33.13
C PRO A 34 16.50 15.22 -33.27
N ASN A 35 17.74 14.72 -33.12
CA ASN A 35 18.07 13.31 -33.19
C ASN A 35 18.36 12.67 -31.81
N GLY A 36 18.04 13.39 -30.74
CA GLY A 36 18.32 12.97 -29.36
C GLY A 36 17.18 12.21 -28.68
N LEU A 37 17.48 11.70 -27.50
CA LEU A 37 16.56 10.90 -26.67
C LEU A 37 15.26 11.63 -26.26
N ILE A 38 15.22 12.96 -26.30
CA ILE A 38 14.05 13.78 -25.94
C ILE A 38 13.49 14.59 -27.11
N SER A 39 13.93 14.26 -28.32
CA SER A 39 13.57 14.94 -29.57
C SER A 39 12.06 15.11 -29.75
N ASN A 40 11.65 16.31 -30.16
CA ASN A 40 10.29 16.57 -30.56
C ASN A 40 9.95 15.99 -31.95
N GLU A 41 10.95 15.80 -32.81
CA GLU A 41 10.78 15.22 -34.14
C GLU A 41 10.60 13.71 -34.09
N ILE A 42 11.21 13.04 -33.11
CA ILE A 42 11.10 11.60 -32.91
C ILE A 42 9.87 11.27 -32.07
N PHE A 43 9.71 11.90 -30.91
CA PHE A 43 8.69 11.55 -29.92
C PHE A 43 7.44 12.45 -29.95
N GLY A 44 7.43 13.48 -30.80
CA GLY A 44 6.35 14.43 -30.91
C GLY A 44 6.34 15.49 -29.81
N VAL A 45 5.44 16.48 -29.97
CA VAL A 45 5.30 17.62 -29.05
C VAL A 45 4.15 17.42 -28.05
N SER A 46 3.09 16.72 -28.46
CA SER A 46 1.91 16.52 -27.62
C SER A 46 2.17 15.48 -26.51
N VAL A 47 1.50 15.63 -25.37
CA VAL A 47 1.58 14.66 -24.28
C VAL A 47 1.20 13.26 -24.74
N LYS A 48 0.21 13.14 -25.65
CA LYS A 48 -0.21 11.86 -26.20
C LYS A 48 0.91 11.22 -27.03
N SER A 49 1.49 11.95 -27.99
CA SER A 49 2.58 11.40 -28.81
C SER A 49 3.80 11.02 -27.96
N ARG A 50 4.18 11.85 -26.97
CA ARG A 50 5.28 11.55 -26.05
C ARG A 50 5.04 10.32 -25.15
N LYS A 51 3.79 9.88 -24.95
CA LYS A 51 3.42 8.65 -24.23
C LYS A 51 3.40 7.40 -25.10
N GLU A 52 3.13 7.55 -26.39
CA GLU A 52 2.85 6.42 -27.28
C GLU A 52 3.99 6.13 -28.27
N THR A 53 4.87 7.11 -28.54
CA THR A 53 5.92 6.96 -29.57
C THR A 53 7.16 6.33 -28.99
N PHE A 54 7.52 5.16 -29.53
CA PHE A 54 8.78 4.47 -29.31
C PHE A 54 9.81 4.89 -30.37
N ALA A 55 11.07 4.62 -30.09
CA ALA A 55 12.19 4.78 -31.02
C ALA A 55 13.16 3.62 -30.85
N TYR A 56 14.27 3.61 -31.59
CA TYR A 56 15.30 2.60 -31.41
C TYR A 56 16.70 3.20 -31.48
N ILE A 57 17.67 2.46 -30.92
CA ILE A 57 19.11 2.71 -31.04
C ILE A 57 19.71 1.57 -31.84
N ASN A 58 20.49 1.88 -32.87
CA ASN A 58 21.27 0.91 -33.60
C ASN A 58 22.54 0.54 -32.80
N LEU A 59 22.76 -0.77 -32.61
CA LEU A 59 23.93 -1.26 -31.86
C LEU A 59 25.18 -1.45 -32.71
N HIS A 60 25.07 -1.32 -34.04
CA HIS A 60 26.15 -1.51 -35.02
C HIS A 60 26.88 -2.87 -34.89
N GLY A 61 26.18 -3.88 -34.35
CA GLY A 61 26.69 -5.22 -34.15
C GLY A 61 25.64 -6.20 -33.64
N HIS A 62 26.06 -7.43 -33.43
CA HIS A 62 25.20 -8.47 -32.85
C HIS A 62 25.54 -8.63 -31.36
N PHE A 63 24.53 -8.55 -30.50
CA PHE A 63 24.66 -8.67 -29.03
C PHE A 63 23.67 -9.68 -28.50
N PHE A 64 24.04 -10.40 -27.46
CA PHE A 64 23.11 -11.35 -26.84
C PHE A 64 21.91 -10.65 -26.20
N HIS A 65 20.73 -11.20 -26.39
CA HIS A 65 19.56 -10.82 -25.62
C HIS A 65 19.87 -10.97 -24.12
N PRO A 66 19.66 -9.95 -23.28
CA PRO A 66 20.11 -9.93 -21.88
C PRO A 66 19.64 -11.14 -21.06
N HIS A 67 18.41 -11.60 -21.29
CA HIS A 67 17.87 -12.76 -20.59
C HIS A 67 18.64 -14.05 -20.96
N ILE A 68 18.88 -14.26 -22.25
CA ILE A 68 19.64 -15.42 -22.73
C ILE A 68 21.08 -15.36 -22.25
N TYR A 69 21.72 -14.20 -22.30
CA TYR A 69 23.07 -14.00 -21.81
C TYR A 69 23.23 -14.36 -20.33
N LYS A 70 22.26 -13.97 -19.50
CA LYS A 70 22.24 -14.35 -18.08
C LYS A 70 22.07 -15.87 -17.87
N ILE A 71 21.32 -16.53 -18.73
CA ILE A 71 21.16 -17.98 -18.69
C ILE A 71 22.48 -18.64 -19.14
N MET A 72 23.10 -18.14 -20.21
CA MET A 72 24.37 -18.64 -20.72
C MET A 72 25.48 -18.56 -19.66
N LYS A 73 25.59 -17.43 -18.92
CA LYS A 73 26.54 -17.30 -17.81
C LYS A 73 26.41 -18.39 -16.73
N ARG A 74 25.20 -18.90 -16.52
CA ARG A 74 24.95 -19.98 -15.53
C ARG A 74 25.29 -21.38 -16.05
N VAL A 75 25.28 -21.56 -17.37
CA VAL A 75 25.61 -22.82 -18.01
C VAL A 75 27.07 -22.88 -18.40
N PHE A 76 27.57 -21.79 -18.99
CA PHE A 76 28.96 -21.66 -19.46
C PHE A 76 29.59 -20.40 -18.85
N ARG A 77 30.30 -20.56 -17.74
CA ARG A 77 30.86 -19.45 -16.93
C ARG A 77 31.85 -18.57 -17.69
N ASN A 78 32.46 -19.10 -18.74
CA ASN A 78 33.49 -18.38 -19.50
C ASN A 78 32.93 -17.56 -20.66
N ILE A 79 31.60 -17.42 -20.80
CA ILE A 79 30.98 -16.64 -21.90
C ILE A 79 31.45 -15.16 -21.86
N ASP A 80 31.66 -14.61 -20.66
CA ASP A 80 32.15 -13.22 -20.51
C ASP A 80 33.54 -13.06 -21.13
N GLN A 81 34.41 -14.06 -20.99
CA GLN A 81 35.77 -14.06 -21.54
C GLN A 81 35.78 -14.11 -23.06
N ILE A 82 34.73 -14.62 -23.68
CA ILE A 82 34.58 -14.56 -25.14
C ILE A 82 34.08 -13.17 -25.55
N VAL A 83 33.13 -12.61 -24.78
CA VAL A 83 32.54 -11.29 -25.09
C VAL A 83 33.56 -10.17 -24.96
N ASP A 84 34.41 -10.20 -23.93
CA ASP A 84 35.45 -9.18 -23.67
C ASP A 84 36.78 -9.47 -24.40
N GLY A 85 36.87 -10.59 -25.13
CA GLY A 85 38.05 -10.96 -25.90
C GLY A 85 39.26 -11.40 -25.07
N SER A 86 39.12 -11.61 -23.75
CA SER A 86 40.23 -11.95 -22.86
C SER A 86 40.75 -13.39 -23.04
N GLN A 87 39.93 -14.27 -23.65
CA GLN A 87 40.29 -15.65 -23.91
C GLN A 87 39.76 -16.11 -25.27
N THR A 88 40.53 -16.98 -25.94
CA THR A 88 40.16 -17.59 -27.20
C THR A 88 39.63 -19.01 -27.02
N PHE A 89 38.75 -19.42 -27.92
CA PHE A 89 38.05 -20.71 -27.86
C PHE A 89 37.93 -21.35 -29.24
N SER A 90 37.89 -22.67 -29.28
CA SER A 90 37.53 -23.47 -30.46
C SER A 90 36.25 -24.29 -30.19
N ILE A 91 35.62 -24.73 -31.27
CA ILE A 91 34.44 -25.61 -31.19
C ILE A 91 34.87 -27.05 -31.49
N GLN A 92 34.86 -27.90 -30.45
CA GLN A 92 35.22 -29.33 -30.57
C GLN A 92 33.97 -30.14 -30.19
N ASP A 93 33.52 -30.98 -31.12
CA ASP A 93 32.29 -31.83 -30.96
C ASP A 93 31.02 -31.05 -30.59
N GLY A 94 31.00 -29.76 -30.96
CA GLY A 94 29.90 -28.86 -30.62
C GLY A 94 30.04 -28.16 -29.27
N LYS A 95 31.14 -28.38 -28.52
CA LYS A 95 31.41 -27.73 -27.22
C LYS A 95 32.45 -26.64 -27.36
N LEU A 96 32.27 -25.59 -26.59
CA LEU A 96 33.23 -24.49 -26.49
C LEU A 96 34.40 -24.91 -25.57
N VAL A 97 35.59 -25.04 -26.13
CA VAL A 97 36.83 -25.43 -25.43
C VAL A 97 37.84 -24.31 -25.50
N LYS A 98 38.54 -23.99 -24.40
CA LYS A 98 39.62 -23.02 -24.40
C LYS A 98 40.74 -23.48 -25.32
N ASP A 99 41.15 -22.63 -26.26
CA ASP A 99 42.16 -22.92 -27.23
C ASP A 99 42.97 -21.64 -27.49
N PRO A 100 44.30 -21.59 -27.22
CA PRO A 100 45.12 -20.44 -27.48
C PRO A 100 45.18 -20.02 -28.96
N ASN A 101 44.94 -20.97 -29.87
CA ASN A 101 44.90 -20.74 -31.31
C ASN A 101 43.49 -20.56 -31.87
N GLY A 102 42.50 -20.47 -30.98
CA GLY A 102 41.10 -20.28 -31.33
C GLY A 102 40.73 -18.82 -31.56
N ASP A 103 39.45 -18.59 -31.76
CA ASP A 103 38.87 -17.26 -31.99
C ASP A 103 38.12 -16.76 -30.73
N THR A 104 37.75 -15.46 -30.77
CA THR A 104 37.03 -14.83 -29.69
C THR A 104 36.05 -13.77 -30.20
N GLY A 105 35.21 -13.26 -29.30
CA GLY A 105 34.26 -12.18 -29.61
C GLY A 105 32.85 -12.65 -29.95
N ILE A 106 31.90 -11.74 -29.80
CA ILE A 106 30.46 -12.02 -30.02
C ILE A 106 30.19 -12.39 -31.47
N ASN A 107 30.85 -11.73 -32.43
CA ASN A 107 30.70 -11.99 -33.86
C ASN A 107 31.12 -13.42 -34.23
N TRP A 108 32.19 -13.93 -33.57
CA TRP A 108 32.61 -15.31 -33.78
C TRP A 108 31.55 -16.31 -33.32
N ILE A 109 30.94 -16.09 -32.16
CA ILE A 109 29.82 -16.94 -31.67
C ILE A 109 28.61 -16.80 -32.60
N TYR A 110 28.28 -15.58 -33.03
CA TYR A 110 27.18 -15.34 -33.96
C TYR A 110 27.36 -16.15 -35.25
N ASN A 111 28.54 -16.14 -35.86
CA ASN A 111 28.84 -16.86 -37.09
C ASN A 111 28.80 -18.38 -36.89
N ASN A 112 29.19 -18.86 -35.74
CA ASN A 112 29.27 -20.29 -35.44
C ASN A 112 28.09 -20.80 -34.56
N TRP A 113 27.05 -20.01 -34.36
CA TRP A 113 25.93 -20.34 -33.45
C TRP A 113 25.33 -21.72 -33.70
N SER A 114 25.09 -22.11 -34.96
CA SER A 114 24.52 -23.38 -35.35
C SER A 114 25.41 -24.60 -35.10
N LYS A 115 26.72 -24.41 -34.89
CA LYS A 115 27.69 -25.45 -34.58
C LYS A 115 27.79 -25.76 -33.09
N ILE A 116 27.27 -24.87 -32.24
CA ILE A 116 27.38 -25.00 -30.77
C ILE A 116 26.19 -25.82 -30.25
N LYS A 117 26.50 -26.88 -29.51
CA LYS A 117 25.50 -27.68 -28.80
C LYS A 117 25.49 -27.29 -27.34
N TRP A 118 24.34 -26.90 -26.86
CA TRP A 118 24.13 -26.55 -25.47
C TRP A 118 23.68 -27.80 -24.72
N GLU A 119 24.58 -28.42 -23.96
CA GLU A 119 24.32 -29.64 -23.18
C GLU A 119 24.55 -29.36 -21.70
N GLY A 120 23.59 -29.77 -20.86
CA GLY A 120 23.64 -29.61 -19.40
C GLY A 120 23.81 -30.95 -18.67
N ASN A 121 24.40 -30.90 -17.50
CA ASN A 121 24.69 -32.09 -16.67
C ASN A 121 23.48 -32.53 -15.82
N GLY A 122 22.26 -32.39 -16.32
CA GLY A 122 21.02 -32.78 -15.64
C GLY A 122 20.34 -31.65 -14.84
N GLY A 123 19.08 -31.88 -14.44
CA GLY A 123 18.26 -30.94 -13.68
C GLY A 123 18.10 -29.56 -14.33
N MET A 124 18.15 -28.50 -13.55
CA MET A 124 17.98 -27.12 -14.01
C MET A 124 19.03 -26.69 -15.06
N SER A 125 20.21 -27.33 -15.10
CA SER A 125 21.22 -27.05 -16.12
C SER A 125 20.77 -27.53 -17.49
N SER A 126 20.19 -28.71 -17.57
CA SER A 126 19.64 -29.28 -18.80
C SER A 126 18.46 -28.44 -19.34
N GLU A 127 17.56 -28.01 -18.45
CA GLU A 127 16.44 -27.14 -18.84
C GLU A 127 16.91 -25.80 -19.42
N ARG A 128 17.97 -25.21 -18.87
CA ARG A 128 18.58 -23.96 -19.38
C ARG A 128 19.23 -24.16 -20.74
N CYS A 129 19.94 -25.26 -20.92
CA CYS A 129 20.55 -25.60 -22.20
C CYS A 129 19.48 -25.85 -23.26
N ASP A 130 18.41 -26.55 -22.91
CA ASP A 130 17.26 -26.77 -23.77
C ASP A 130 16.59 -25.47 -24.21
N LEU A 131 16.49 -24.49 -23.28
CA LEU A 131 15.92 -23.18 -23.58
C LEU A 131 16.80 -22.44 -24.60
N ILE A 132 18.12 -22.42 -24.39
CA ILE A 132 19.07 -21.77 -25.33
C ILE A 132 18.99 -22.45 -26.70
N GLY A 133 19.01 -23.78 -26.75
CA GLY A 133 19.01 -24.53 -28.00
C GLY A 133 17.70 -24.42 -28.79
N LYS A 134 16.57 -24.20 -28.13
CA LYS A 134 15.25 -24.02 -28.74
C LYS A 134 14.97 -22.58 -29.21
N THR A 135 15.75 -21.60 -28.73
CA THR A 135 15.60 -20.20 -29.09
C THR A 135 16.22 -19.95 -30.47
N LYS A 136 15.49 -19.25 -31.32
CA LYS A 136 15.98 -18.95 -32.69
C LYS A 136 17.15 -17.97 -32.64
N LYS A 137 18.04 -18.03 -33.62
CA LYS A 137 19.24 -17.18 -33.69
C LYS A 137 18.89 -15.69 -33.66
N ASN A 138 17.88 -15.26 -34.40
CA ASN A 138 17.41 -13.84 -34.42
C ASN A 138 16.77 -13.39 -33.11
N GLU A 139 16.30 -14.32 -32.27
CA GLU A 139 15.80 -14.01 -30.92
C GLU A 139 16.92 -13.96 -29.87
N VAL A 140 18.04 -14.67 -30.12
CA VAL A 140 19.22 -14.69 -29.24
C VAL A 140 20.07 -13.45 -29.42
N PHE A 141 20.18 -12.95 -30.67
CA PHE A 141 21.06 -11.82 -31.00
C PHE A 141 20.25 -10.58 -31.37
N LEU A 142 20.56 -9.48 -30.72
CA LEU A 142 19.96 -8.17 -30.94
C LEU A 142 20.89 -7.33 -31.79
N THR A 143 20.34 -6.56 -32.71
CA THR A 143 21.01 -5.55 -33.50
C THR A 143 20.56 -4.14 -33.14
N LYS A 144 19.45 -4.03 -32.42
CA LYS A 144 18.81 -2.79 -32.01
C LYS A 144 18.34 -2.88 -30.57
N GLU A 145 18.22 -1.75 -29.90
CA GLU A 145 17.61 -1.60 -28.58
C GLU A 145 16.44 -0.63 -28.66
N ILE A 146 15.32 -0.98 -28.06
CA ILE A 146 14.11 -0.15 -28.06
C ILE A 146 14.22 0.96 -27.03
N VAL A 147 13.92 2.18 -27.47
CA VAL A 147 13.83 3.36 -26.62
C VAL A 147 12.37 3.61 -26.27
N ILE A 148 12.03 3.49 -25.00
CA ILE A 148 10.66 3.74 -24.53
C ILE A 148 10.28 5.22 -24.72
N PRO A 149 8.96 5.53 -24.76
CA PRO A 149 8.47 6.89 -24.97
C PRO A 149 9.06 7.91 -23.99
N ALA A 150 9.34 9.11 -24.47
CA ALA A 150 10.02 10.16 -23.71
C ALA A 150 9.29 10.57 -22.42
N PHE A 151 7.96 10.43 -22.37
CA PHE A 151 7.16 10.73 -21.19
C PHE A 151 7.57 9.93 -19.95
N TYR A 152 7.97 8.66 -20.10
CA TYR A 152 8.31 7.77 -18.96
C TYR A 152 9.78 7.90 -18.50
N ARG A 153 10.58 8.74 -19.16
CA ARG A 153 12.00 8.99 -18.84
C ARG A 153 12.32 10.48 -18.89
N ASP A 154 11.39 11.29 -18.42
CA ASP A 154 11.50 12.75 -18.44
C ASP A 154 12.63 13.24 -17.55
N ILE A 155 13.13 14.43 -17.85
CA ILE A 155 14.27 15.06 -17.15
C ILE A 155 13.72 15.73 -15.89
N LYS A 156 14.34 15.45 -14.75
CA LYS A 156 14.02 16.15 -13.50
C LYS A 156 14.69 17.53 -13.53
N THR A 157 13.90 18.58 -13.52
CA THR A 157 14.40 19.94 -13.33
C THR A 157 14.71 20.18 -11.86
N SER A 158 15.97 20.49 -11.54
CA SER A 158 16.35 20.92 -10.20
C SER A 158 15.93 22.37 -9.94
N LYS A 159 15.71 22.75 -8.67
CA LYS A 159 15.37 24.13 -8.27
C LYS A 159 16.39 25.20 -8.70
N GLY A 160 17.58 24.82 -9.20
CA GLY A 160 18.62 25.69 -9.70
C GLY A 160 18.71 25.78 -11.24
N GLY A 161 17.72 25.28 -12.00
CA GLY A 161 17.66 25.39 -13.46
C GLY A 161 18.49 24.35 -14.23
N GLY A 162 19.17 23.42 -13.56
CA GLY A 162 19.86 22.29 -14.18
C GLY A 162 18.92 21.10 -14.34
N GLY A 163 18.93 20.45 -15.51
CA GLY A 163 18.21 19.20 -15.75
C GLY A 163 19.04 18.00 -15.32
N GLU A 164 18.53 17.18 -14.39
CA GLU A 164 19.12 15.89 -14.04
C GLU A 164 18.58 14.80 -14.96
N SER A 165 19.46 14.16 -15.72
CA SER A 165 19.09 13.04 -16.59
C SER A 165 18.71 11.82 -15.77
N THR A 166 17.67 11.10 -16.17
CA THR A 166 17.29 9.83 -15.52
C THR A 166 18.33 8.75 -15.78
N GLU A 167 18.41 7.77 -14.87
CA GLU A 167 19.29 6.60 -15.01
C GLU A 167 19.13 5.92 -16.38
N LEU A 168 17.90 5.73 -16.84
CA LEU A 168 17.61 5.10 -18.12
C LEU A 168 18.12 5.93 -19.32
N ASN A 169 17.98 7.26 -19.28
CA ASN A 169 18.55 8.13 -20.32
C ASN A 169 20.09 8.04 -20.36
N ASN A 170 20.74 7.91 -19.19
CA ASN A 170 22.18 7.73 -19.12
C ASN A 170 22.63 6.41 -19.75
N LEU A 171 21.87 5.32 -19.52
CA LEU A 171 22.13 4.02 -20.14
C LEU A 171 21.96 4.08 -21.66
N TYR A 172 20.88 4.68 -22.17
CA TYR A 172 20.68 4.87 -23.61
C TYR A 172 21.78 5.77 -24.23
N THR A 173 22.17 6.84 -23.55
CA THR A 173 23.28 7.72 -24.01
C THR A 173 24.59 6.93 -24.12
N ARG A 174 24.85 6.02 -23.17
CA ARG A 174 26.03 5.13 -23.22
C ARG A 174 25.98 4.21 -24.43
N LEU A 175 24.79 3.59 -24.72
CA LEU A 175 24.64 2.76 -25.92
C LEU A 175 24.89 3.52 -27.20
N ILE A 176 24.35 4.74 -27.37
CA ILE A 176 24.55 5.56 -28.56
C ILE A 176 26.05 5.88 -28.76
N ARG A 177 26.74 6.28 -27.68
CA ARG A 177 28.17 6.59 -27.74
C ARG A 177 29.03 5.37 -28.09
N MET A 178 28.75 4.23 -27.45
CA MET A 178 29.50 3.00 -27.70
C MET A 178 29.19 2.42 -29.08
N GLY A 179 27.94 2.48 -29.57
CA GLY A 179 27.58 2.08 -30.92
C GLY A 179 28.31 2.91 -31.99
N ALA A 180 28.36 4.24 -31.80
CA ALA A 180 29.11 5.11 -32.70
C ALA A 180 30.63 4.83 -32.69
N MET A 181 31.20 4.39 -31.56
CA MET A 181 32.61 3.96 -31.51
C MET A 181 32.83 2.65 -32.26
N LEU A 182 31.86 1.73 -32.20
CA LEU A 182 31.95 0.43 -32.87
C LEU A 182 31.89 0.55 -34.39
N ASP A 183 31.11 1.50 -34.90
CA ASP A 183 31.00 1.79 -36.34
C ASP A 183 32.30 2.28 -36.95
N ASN A 184 33.16 2.92 -36.13
CA ASN A 184 34.43 3.49 -36.55
C ASN A 184 35.67 2.66 -36.12
N ALA A 185 35.51 1.50 -35.49
CA ALA A 185 36.61 0.71 -34.95
C ALA A 185 37.03 -0.42 -35.90
N ASP A 186 38.35 -0.63 -36.03
CA ASP A 186 38.87 -1.82 -36.70
C ASP A 186 38.60 -3.08 -35.87
N MET A 187 38.09 -4.15 -36.50
CA MET A 187 37.71 -5.41 -35.85
C MET A 187 38.86 -6.14 -35.12
N PHE A 188 40.10 -5.73 -35.36
CA PHE A 188 41.31 -6.33 -34.76
C PHE A 188 41.87 -5.51 -33.58
N ASP A 189 41.22 -4.41 -33.21
CA ASP A 189 41.67 -3.59 -32.10
C ASP A 189 41.14 -4.12 -30.75
N PHE A 190 42.00 -4.12 -29.73
CA PHE A 190 41.60 -4.47 -28.35
C PHE A 190 40.44 -3.60 -27.82
N SER A 191 40.37 -2.35 -28.28
CA SER A 191 39.28 -1.42 -28.02
C SER A 191 37.90 -1.95 -28.48
N PHE A 192 37.87 -2.73 -29.58
CA PHE A 192 36.66 -3.32 -30.14
C PHE A 192 35.98 -4.30 -29.15
N HIS A 193 36.76 -5.21 -28.56
CA HIS A 193 36.22 -6.19 -27.60
C HIS A 193 35.77 -5.54 -26.29
N SER A 194 36.51 -4.53 -25.83
CA SER A 194 36.12 -3.75 -24.63
C SER A 194 34.81 -2.99 -24.85
N THR A 195 34.64 -2.39 -26.03
CA THR A 195 33.41 -1.70 -26.42
C THR A 195 32.23 -2.68 -26.51
N ASN A 196 32.42 -3.86 -27.11
CA ASN A 196 31.42 -4.91 -27.18
C ASN A 196 30.97 -5.36 -25.77
N SER A 197 31.92 -5.58 -24.87
CA SER A 197 31.62 -5.93 -23.48
C SER A 197 30.83 -4.82 -22.78
N THR A 198 31.19 -3.56 -23.01
CA THR A 198 30.47 -2.42 -22.43
C THR A 198 29.03 -2.32 -22.95
N ILE A 199 28.81 -2.50 -24.26
CA ILE A 199 27.46 -2.52 -24.85
C ILE A 199 26.66 -3.67 -24.27
N GLN A 200 27.22 -4.90 -24.24
CA GLN A 200 26.54 -6.07 -23.69
C GLN A 200 26.14 -5.89 -22.21
N ASN A 201 27.02 -5.31 -21.40
CA ASN A 201 26.72 -5.03 -19.99
C ASN A 201 25.65 -3.92 -19.85
N THR A 202 25.71 -2.88 -20.70
CA THR A 202 24.68 -1.82 -20.69
C THR A 202 23.30 -2.36 -21.08
N LEU A 203 23.22 -3.27 -22.05
CA LEU A 203 21.96 -3.97 -22.37
C LEU A 203 21.44 -4.77 -21.17
N VAL A 204 22.32 -5.43 -20.43
CA VAL A 204 21.94 -6.14 -19.20
C VAL A 204 21.45 -5.17 -18.12
N GLU A 205 22.09 -4.01 -17.95
CA GLU A 205 21.67 -2.98 -17.00
C GLU A 205 20.28 -2.42 -17.37
N ILE A 206 19.99 -2.15 -18.64
CA ILE A 206 18.67 -1.73 -19.13
C ILE A 206 17.61 -2.80 -18.84
N TYR A 207 17.91 -4.07 -19.16
CA TYR A 207 17.02 -5.18 -18.87
C TYR A 207 16.73 -5.28 -17.36
N ASP A 208 17.75 -5.15 -16.52
CA ASP A 208 17.59 -5.19 -15.06
C ASP A 208 16.80 -3.99 -14.54
N PHE A 209 16.99 -2.82 -15.11
CA PHE A 209 16.17 -1.64 -14.80
C PHE A 209 14.67 -1.92 -14.99
N PHE A 210 14.29 -2.44 -16.17
CA PHE A 210 12.90 -2.80 -16.44
C PHE A 210 12.41 -3.95 -15.56
N LYS A 211 13.22 -5.00 -15.42
CA LYS A 211 12.88 -6.13 -14.55
C LYS A 211 12.65 -5.67 -13.11
N ASN A 212 13.53 -4.86 -12.55
CA ASN A 212 13.41 -4.37 -11.17
C ASN A 212 12.22 -3.40 -11.02
N SER A 213 11.88 -2.65 -12.08
CA SER A 213 10.69 -1.79 -12.10
C SER A 213 9.38 -2.58 -12.09
N LEU A 214 9.37 -3.81 -12.61
CA LEU A 214 8.19 -4.67 -12.68
C LEU A 214 8.11 -5.68 -11.53
N ASP A 215 9.27 -6.15 -11.06
CA ASP A 215 9.41 -7.28 -10.14
C ASP A 215 9.35 -6.84 -8.67
N LYS A 216 9.18 -7.84 -7.78
CA LYS A 216 9.22 -7.73 -6.32
C LYS A 216 8.09 -6.87 -5.72
N LYS A 217 8.19 -6.64 -4.40
CA LYS A 217 7.17 -5.95 -3.58
C LYS A 217 6.94 -4.49 -4.02
N ASN A 218 7.99 -3.82 -4.46
CA ASN A 218 7.96 -2.42 -4.88
C ASN A 218 7.77 -2.25 -6.39
N GLY A 219 7.76 -3.34 -7.15
CA GLY A 219 7.57 -3.32 -8.59
C GLY A 219 6.16 -2.88 -8.99
N MET A 220 6.06 -2.30 -10.19
CA MET A 220 4.82 -1.70 -10.71
C MET A 220 3.64 -2.68 -10.71
N LEU A 221 3.88 -3.96 -11.03
CA LEU A 221 2.82 -4.97 -11.05
C LEU A 221 2.23 -5.21 -9.66
N ARG A 222 3.07 -5.42 -8.64
CA ARG A 222 2.59 -5.70 -7.28
C ARG A 222 2.12 -4.46 -6.55
N LYS A 223 2.82 -3.33 -6.71
CA LYS A 223 2.51 -2.09 -5.99
C LYS A 223 1.30 -1.34 -6.57
N TYR A 224 1.16 -1.30 -7.90
CA TYR A 224 0.16 -0.46 -8.55
C TYR A 224 -0.94 -1.23 -9.29
N LEU A 225 -0.65 -2.40 -9.85
CA LEU A 225 -1.64 -3.18 -10.57
C LEU A 225 -2.37 -4.19 -9.66
N LEU A 226 -1.63 -4.96 -8.88
CA LEU A 226 -2.19 -5.97 -7.96
C LEU A 226 -2.49 -5.39 -6.58
N GLY A 227 -1.74 -4.36 -6.15
CA GLY A 227 -1.95 -3.65 -4.90
C GLY A 227 -2.84 -2.43 -5.12
N LYS A 228 -3.96 -2.38 -4.40
CA LYS A 228 -4.84 -1.21 -4.33
C LYS A 228 -5.01 -0.81 -2.88
N ASN A 229 -4.91 0.49 -2.59
CA ASN A 229 -5.32 0.98 -1.29
C ASN A 229 -6.82 0.73 -1.10
N VAL A 230 -7.17 0.17 0.03
CA VAL A 230 -8.57 -0.05 0.41
C VAL A 230 -9.04 1.19 1.13
N ASP A 231 -10.09 1.84 0.58
CA ASP A 231 -10.71 2.99 1.20
C ASP A 231 -11.47 2.57 2.47
N TYR A 232 -11.63 3.51 3.40
CA TYR A 232 -12.31 3.28 4.67
C TYR A 232 -11.73 2.08 5.44
N CYS A 233 -10.39 2.06 5.52
CA CYS A 233 -9.61 1.09 6.25
C CYS A 233 -8.59 1.85 7.10
N VAL A 234 -8.44 1.48 8.36
CA VAL A 234 -7.57 2.18 9.30
C VAL A 234 -6.53 1.25 9.86
N ARG A 235 -5.39 1.81 10.23
CA ARG A 235 -4.31 1.11 10.90
C ARG A 235 -4.08 1.74 12.26
N THR A 236 -4.15 0.93 13.32
CA THR A 236 -4.00 1.37 14.72
C THR A 236 -3.10 0.45 15.50
N VAL A 237 -2.51 0.99 16.56
CA VAL A 237 -1.77 0.23 17.57
C VAL A 237 -2.77 -0.62 18.36
N ILE A 238 -2.35 -1.81 18.78
CA ILE A 238 -3.11 -2.66 19.69
C ILE A 238 -2.70 -2.43 21.14
N SER A 239 -3.66 -2.61 22.04
CA SER A 239 -3.40 -2.63 23.48
C SER A 239 -4.16 -3.74 24.16
N ALA A 240 -3.68 -4.15 25.34
CA ALA A 240 -4.31 -5.21 26.12
C ALA A 240 -5.75 -4.83 26.49
N PRO A 241 -6.70 -5.77 26.41
CA PRO A 241 -8.05 -5.54 26.85
C PRO A 241 -8.11 -5.48 28.37
N THR A 242 -9.03 -4.68 28.90
CA THR A 242 -9.36 -4.67 30.32
C THR A 242 -10.57 -5.56 30.55
N TYR A 243 -10.43 -6.55 31.41
CA TYR A 243 -11.50 -7.48 31.76
C TYR A 243 -12.10 -7.13 33.12
N ASN A 244 -13.45 -7.11 33.19
CA ASN A 244 -14.18 -7.03 34.45
C ASN A 244 -14.41 -8.47 34.92
N CYS A 245 -13.75 -8.85 36.01
CA CYS A 245 -13.88 -10.21 36.57
C CYS A 245 -15.19 -10.44 37.33
N GLU A 246 -15.85 -9.37 37.84
CA GLU A 246 -17.10 -9.49 38.58
C GLU A 246 -18.27 -9.74 37.64
N ASN A 247 -18.30 -9.06 36.51
CA ASN A 247 -19.34 -9.23 35.52
C ASN A 247 -18.75 -9.26 34.08
N PRO A 248 -18.47 -10.45 33.55
CA PRO A 248 -17.90 -10.57 32.19
C PRO A 248 -18.79 -9.97 31.09
N LYS A 249 -20.10 -9.81 31.32
CA LYS A 249 -21.02 -9.18 30.35
C LYS A 249 -20.78 -7.67 30.22
N ASP A 250 -20.07 -7.07 31.16
CA ASP A 250 -19.72 -5.64 31.12
C ASP A 250 -18.42 -5.38 30.42
N ASN A 251 -17.72 -6.42 29.98
CA ASN A 251 -16.54 -6.26 29.15
C ASN A 251 -16.89 -5.71 27.78
N ILE A 252 -16.16 -4.67 27.36
CA ILE A 252 -16.25 -4.13 26.00
C ILE A 252 -15.64 -5.09 24.96
N VAL A 253 -14.77 -5.98 25.41
CA VAL A 253 -14.08 -7.01 24.61
C VAL A 253 -14.44 -8.38 25.16
N ASP A 254 -14.77 -9.30 24.27
CA ASP A 254 -14.88 -10.74 24.52
C ASP A 254 -14.34 -11.51 23.31
N PHE A 255 -14.54 -12.83 23.28
CA PHE A 255 -14.07 -13.66 22.17
C PHE A 255 -14.70 -13.29 20.81
N LYS A 256 -15.89 -12.71 20.77
CA LYS A 256 -16.59 -12.34 19.53
C LYS A 256 -16.57 -10.85 19.24
N HIS A 257 -16.20 -10.02 20.20
CA HIS A 257 -16.23 -8.58 20.09
C HIS A 257 -14.83 -7.97 20.20
N ALA A 258 -14.55 -7.05 19.30
CA ALA A 258 -13.38 -6.17 19.36
C ALA A 258 -13.82 -4.73 19.66
N ALA A 259 -13.03 -4.02 20.45
CA ALA A 259 -13.25 -2.62 20.74
C ALA A 259 -12.41 -1.76 19.78
N LEU A 260 -13.08 -1.08 18.86
CA LEU A 260 -12.46 -0.13 17.95
C LEU A 260 -12.55 1.28 18.52
N PRO A 261 -11.47 2.08 18.50
CA PRO A 261 -11.54 3.45 19.01
C PRO A 261 -12.46 4.31 18.14
N LEU A 262 -13.16 5.24 18.78
CA LEU A 262 -14.11 6.14 18.11
C LEU A 262 -13.47 6.89 16.94
N SER A 263 -12.25 7.38 17.11
CA SER A 263 -11.49 8.06 16.05
C SER A 263 -11.30 7.21 14.80
N GLN A 264 -11.16 5.90 14.96
CA GLN A 264 -11.02 4.93 13.88
C GLN A 264 -12.36 4.63 13.21
N VAL A 265 -13.39 4.37 14.01
CA VAL A 265 -14.74 4.08 13.50
C VAL A 265 -15.26 5.25 12.65
N ILE A 266 -14.96 6.50 13.04
CA ILE A 266 -15.30 7.69 12.25
C ILE A 266 -14.69 7.64 10.84
N VAL A 267 -13.48 7.16 10.69
CA VAL A 267 -12.83 7.05 9.38
C VAL A 267 -13.38 5.87 8.57
N GLU A 268 -13.59 4.72 9.20
CA GLU A 268 -14.10 3.52 8.53
C GLU A 268 -15.57 3.65 8.11
N ALA A 269 -16.40 4.27 8.95
CA ALA A 269 -17.83 4.48 8.71
C ALA A 269 -18.15 5.88 8.14
N TYR A 270 -17.15 6.59 7.62
CA TYR A 270 -17.20 8.01 7.29
C TYR A 270 -18.47 8.46 6.53
N PRO A 271 -18.86 7.88 5.38
CA PRO A 271 -20.04 8.34 4.65
C PRO A 271 -21.34 8.14 5.43
N PHE A 272 -21.44 7.08 6.22
CA PHE A 272 -22.61 6.79 7.04
C PHE A 272 -22.73 7.75 8.22
N ILE A 273 -21.61 8.04 8.88
CA ILE A 273 -21.54 9.00 9.98
C ILE A 273 -21.87 10.42 9.48
N VAL A 274 -21.37 10.84 8.33
CA VAL A 274 -21.74 12.14 7.75
C VAL A 274 -23.24 12.25 7.52
N ALA A 275 -23.86 11.22 6.95
CA ALA A 275 -25.30 11.21 6.72
C ALA A 275 -26.10 11.19 8.03
N TRP A 276 -25.67 10.40 9.01
CA TRP A 276 -26.31 10.32 10.32
C TRP A 276 -26.24 11.67 11.07
N VAL A 277 -25.04 12.27 11.12
CA VAL A 277 -24.82 13.55 11.80
C VAL A 277 -25.63 14.67 11.15
N ARG A 278 -25.72 14.71 9.81
CA ARG A 278 -26.56 15.67 9.10
C ARG A 278 -28.02 15.54 9.53
N ASN A 279 -28.58 14.34 9.47
CA ASN A 279 -29.98 14.09 9.85
C ASN A 279 -30.23 14.40 11.34
N PHE A 280 -29.27 14.11 12.19
CA PHE A 280 -29.34 14.42 13.62
C PHE A 280 -29.38 15.93 13.86
N ILE A 281 -28.43 16.68 13.27
CA ILE A 281 -28.37 18.15 13.43
C ILE A 281 -29.62 18.81 12.86
N GLU A 282 -30.11 18.37 11.69
CA GLU A 282 -31.36 18.87 11.12
C GLU A 282 -32.54 18.74 12.10
N ARG A 283 -32.72 17.55 12.66
CA ARG A 283 -33.79 17.28 13.59
C ARG A 283 -33.66 18.14 14.85
N GLU A 284 -32.49 18.16 15.46
CA GLU A 284 -32.27 18.90 16.71
C GLU A 284 -32.40 20.42 16.51
N ILE A 285 -31.91 20.99 15.39
CA ILE A 285 -32.05 22.41 15.09
C ILE A 285 -33.52 22.78 14.81
N LEU A 286 -34.26 21.95 14.10
CA LEU A 286 -35.68 22.17 13.86
C LEU A 286 -36.49 22.11 15.16
N GLU A 287 -36.17 21.23 16.08
CA GLU A 287 -36.81 21.20 17.40
C GLU A 287 -36.50 22.46 18.21
N VAL A 288 -35.27 22.93 18.20
CA VAL A 288 -34.88 24.21 18.87
C VAL A 288 -35.62 25.40 18.26
N GLN A 289 -35.79 25.45 16.95
CA GLN A 289 -36.55 26.53 16.29
C GLN A 289 -38.06 26.49 16.61
N ASN A 290 -38.63 25.30 16.75
CA ASN A 290 -40.06 25.09 16.96
C ASN A 290 -40.45 25.09 18.44
N SER A 291 -39.50 24.92 19.37
CA SER A 291 -39.79 24.89 20.80
C SER A 291 -39.95 26.31 21.37
N LYS A 292 -41.18 26.71 21.63
CA LYS A 292 -41.49 27.96 22.35
C LYS A 292 -40.97 27.98 23.82
N GLU A 293 -40.63 26.82 24.37
CA GLU A 293 -40.24 26.66 25.78
C GLU A 293 -38.71 26.65 26.02
N GLY A 294 -37.88 26.38 24.95
CA GLY A 294 -36.44 26.25 25.11
C GLY A 294 -35.66 27.56 25.05
N LEU A 295 -36.29 28.64 24.65
CA LEU A 295 -35.68 29.96 24.42
C LEU A 295 -36.48 31.04 25.19
N SER A 296 -36.50 30.93 26.51
CA SER A 296 -37.15 31.96 27.36
C SER A 296 -36.45 33.32 27.15
N GLY A 297 -37.05 34.20 26.34
CA GLY A 297 -36.81 35.62 26.36
C GLY A 297 -36.12 36.28 25.18
N GLY A 298 -36.01 35.67 24.01
CA GLY A 298 -35.44 36.36 22.84
C GLY A 298 -35.78 35.72 21.49
N ASN A 299 -36.04 36.55 20.48
CA ASN A 299 -36.15 36.08 19.09
C ASN A 299 -34.75 35.67 18.59
N TYR A 300 -34.36 34.41 18.82
CA TYR A 300 -33.13 33.84 18.29
C TYR A 300 -33.37 33.35 16.86
N THR A 301 -32.82 34.06 15.90
CA THR A 301 -32.83 33.65 14.51
C THR A 301 -31.46 33.04 14.17
N LEU A 302 -31.47 31.83 13.60
CA LEU A 302 -30.24 31.17 13.18
C LEU A 302 -29.65 31.88 11.95
N LYS A 303 -28.34 32.05 11.97
CA LYS A 303 -27.61 32.61 10.83
C LYS A 303 -27.36 31.49 9.82
N ASN A 304 -27.94 31.62 8.60
CA ASN A 304 -27.77 30.67 7.49
C ASN A 304 -27.96 29.20 7.91
N PRO A 305 -29.18 28.79 8.31
CA PRO A 305 -29.42 27.41 8.79
C PRO A 305 -28.94 26.34 7.80
N GLU A 306 -29.09 26.58 6.49
CA GLU A 306 -28.64 25.66 5.43
C GLU A 306 -27.13 25.37 5.46
N SER A 307 -26.29 26.26 6.01
CA SER A 307 -24.85 26.04 6.08
C SER A 307 -24.44 24.96 7.10
N TYR A 308 -25.32 24.65 8.07
CA TYR A 308 -25.09 23.61 9.09
C TYR A 308 -25.43 22.22 8.60
N PHE A 309 -26.23 22.11 7.54
CA PHE A 309 -26.62 20.88 6.87
C PHE A 309 -25.63 20.51 5.77
N ASN A 310 -24.64 21.36 5.53
CA ASN A 310 -23.65 21.14 4.48
C ASN A 310 -22.66 20.05 4.91
N ASP A 311 -22.52 19.04 4.07
CA ASP A 311 -21.55 17.94 4.21
C ASP A 311 -20.12 18.45 4.42
N GLU A 312 -19.74 19.60 3.85
CA GLU A 312 -18.41 20.17 4.01
C GLU A 312 -18.13 20.60 5.45
N TYR A 313 -19.08 21.22 6.12
CA TYR A 313 -18.96 21.59 7.53
C TYR A 313 -18.80 20.34 8.41
N ILE A 314 -19.67 19.33 8.21
CA ILE A 314 -19.62 18.07 8.97
C ILE A 314 -18.26 17.39 8.73
N ARG A 315 -17.82 17.28 7.48
CA ARG A 315 -16.51 16.71 7.12
C ARG A 315 -15.35 17.42 7.80
N LYS A 316 -15.40 18.76 7.87
CA LYS A 316 -14.39 19.55 8.57
C LYS A 316 -14.36 19.20 10.06
N ARG A 317 -15.51 19.05 10.71
CA ARG A 317 -15.61 18.68 12.13
C ARG A 317 -15.14 17.25 12.40
N LEU A 318 -15.50 16.29 11.56
CA LEU A 318 -14.98 14.92 11.64
C LEU A 318 -13.46 14.89 11.49
N GLY A 319 -12.94 15.63 10.51
CA GLY A 319 -11.50 15.76 10.30
C GLY A 319 -10.77 16.42 11.47
N GLN A 320 -11.39 17.39 12.13
CA GLN A 320 -10.85 18.03 13.33
C GLN A 320 -10.83 17.05 14.51
N PHE A 321 -11.94 16.36 14.77
CA PHE A 321 -12.04 15.35 15.84
C PHE A 321 -10.97 14.25 15.74
N THR A 322 -10.69 13.77 14.52
CA THR A 322 -9.71 12.72 14.29
C THR A 322 -8.26 13.20 14.37
N LYS A 323 -7.98 14.43 13.91
CA LYS A 323 -6.62 14.97 13.82
C LYS A 323 -6.17 15.74 15.06
N ASP A 324 -7.12 16.33 15.80
CA ASP A 324 -6.85 17.12 17.00
C ASP A 324 -7.63 16.55 18.20
N PRO A 325 -7.03 15.59 18.95
CA PRO A 325 -7.69 14.99 20.11
C PRO A 325 -8.10 15.99 21.20
N SER A 326 -7.44 17.14 21.29
CA SER A 326 -7.77 18.17 22.27
C SER A 326 -9.12 18.85 22.00
N SER A 327 -9.62 18.78 20.77
CA SER A 327 -10.90 19.38 20.35
C SER A 327 -12.10 18.45 20.51
N ARG A 328 -11.91 17.22 21.00
CA ARG A 328 -12.97 16.20 21.04
C ARG A 328 -14.14 16.55 21.95
N TYR A 329 -13.92 17.39 22.97
CA TYR A 329 -14.97 17.90 23.86
C TYR A 329 -15.49 19.29 23.44
N ASP A 330 -15.14 19.77 22.24
CA ASP A 330 -15.72 21.00 21.72
C ASP A 330 -17.25 20.88 21.65
N LEU A 331 -17.93 21.95 22.06
CA LEU A 331 -19.39 21.99 22.09
C LEU A 331 -19.96 22.02 20.66
N VAL A 332 -21.10 21.42 20.49
CA VAL A 332 -21.90 21.59 19.28
C VAL A 332 -22.68 22.88 19.40
N THR A 333 -22.22 23.92 18.68
CA THR A 333 -22.80 25.25 18.74
C THR A 333 -23.45 25.65 17.42
N VAL A 334 -24.49 26.46 17.52
CA VAL A 334 -25.21 27.04 16.37
C VAL A 334 -25.07 28.55 16.41
N PRO A 335 -24.53 29.23 15.36
CA PRO A 335 -24.44 30.68 15.38
C PRO A 335 -25.79 31.34 15.12
N LEU A 336 -26.02 32.38 15.88
CA LEU A 336 -27.20 33.22 15.82
C LEU A 336 -26.92 34.48 14.97
N THR A 337 -27.99 35.11 14.49
CA THR A 337 -27.92 36.38 13.73
C THR A 337 -27.31 37.54 14.54
N ASN A 338 -27.36 37.47 15.87
CA ASN A 338 -26.76 38.48 16.77
C ASN A 338 -25.24 38.27 16.99
N GLY A 339 -24.60 37.31 16.27
CA GLY A 339 -23.18 37.00 16.38
C GLY A 339 -22.80 36.15 17.60
N LYS A 340 -23.75 35.71 18.41
CA LYS A 340 -23.52 34.74 19.51
C LYS A 340 -23.66 33.30 18.99
N GLU A 341 -23.01 32.36 19.67
CA GLU A 341 -23.16 30.94 19.44
C GLU A 341 -24.07 30.34 20.54
N LEU A 342 -25.03 29.55 20.13
CA LEU A 342 -25.93 28.81 21.04
C LEU A 342 -25.46 27.37 21.13
N PRO A 343 -25.03 26.86 22.32
CA PRO A 343 -24.72 25.45 22.49
C PRO A 343 -26.02 24.63 22.49
N LEU A 344 -26.00 23.53 21.76
CA LEU A 344 -27.12 22.60 21.77
C LEU A 344 -27.14 21.81 23.09
N GLN A 345 -28.35 21.58 23.62
CA GLN A 345 -28.58 20.74 24.78
C GLN A 345 -29.46 19.56 24.36
N PHE A 346 -29.12 18.38 24.82
CA PHE A 346 -29.87 17.18 24.51
C PHE A 346 -30.97 16.96 25.58
N LYS A 347 -32.24 17.04 25.18
CA LYS A 347 -33.35 16.72 26.04
C LYS A 347 -33.56 15.21 26.05
N GLY A 348 -33.55 14.59 27.21
CA GLY A 348 -33.90 13.15 27.35
C GLY A 348 -32.72 12.20 27.55
N MET A 349 -31.51 12.69 27.70
CA MET A 349 -30.38 11.89 28.15
C MET A 349 -30.53 11.49 29.61
N MET A 350 -30.56 10.17 29.89
CA MET A 350 -30.61 9.64 31.25
C MET A 350 -29.31 8.87 31.55
N VAL A 351 -28.67 9.16 32.67
CA VAL A 351 -27.55 8.38 33.20
C VAL A 351 -28.03 7.20 33.98
N GLY A 352 -27.52 6.00 33.66
CA GLY A 352 -27.88 4.78 34.38
C GLY A 352 -29.12 4.06 33.82
N VAL A 353 -29.22 2.78 34.12
CA VAL A 353 -30.34 1.88 33.70
C VAL A 353 -31.33 1.60 34.84
N SER A 354 -31.01 2.02 36.09
CA SER A 354 -31.82 1.77 37.25
C SER A 354 -32.70 2.97 37.63
N ALA A 355 -33.62 2.76 38.62
CA ALA A 355 -34.74 3.66 38.95
C ALA A 355 -34.34 5.09 39.39
N ASP A 356 -33.12 5.33 39.80
CA ASP A 356 -32.60 6.65 40.14
C ASP A 356 -32.01 7.37 38.92
N LYS A 357 -32.91 7.84 38.07
CA LYS A 357 -32.60 8.43 36.78
C LYS A 357 -32.15 9.87 36.96
N ALA A 358 -30.84 10.13 36.88
CA ALA A 358 -30.34 11.48 36.72
C ALA A 358 -30.32 11.89 35.24
N THR A 359 -30.94 13.02 34.92
CA THR A 359 -30.86 13.60 33.56
C THR A 359 -29.56 14.34 33.41
N ILE A 360 -28.80 14.07 32.35
CA ILE A 360 -27.60 14.87 32.02
C ILE A 360 -28.07 16.25 31.54
N ALA A 361 -27.81 17.27 32.35
CA ALA A 361 -28.08 18.66 32.00
C ALA A 361 -26.78 19.41 31.66
N ARG A 362 -26.12 18.98 30.57
CA ARG A 362 -24.94 19.67 30.06
C ARG A 362 -25.06 19.94 28.56
N PRO A 363 -24.28 20.89 28.02
CA PRO A 363 -24.23 21.11 26.60
C PRO A 363 -23.72 19.86 25.85
N LEU A 364 -24.20 19.67 24.64
CA LEU A 364 -23.82 18.58 23.74
C LEU A 364 -22.42 18.84 23.17
N THR A 365 -21.56 17.82 23.24
CA THR A 365 -20.22 17.87 22.64
C THR A 365 -20.16 17.10 21.32
N TRP A 366 -19.15 17.36 20.51
CA TRP A 366 -18.90 16.57 19.31
C TRP A 366 -18.59 15.11 19.64
N CYS A 367 -18.03 14.81 20.81
CA CYS A 367 -17.83 13.45 21.27
C CYS A 367 -19.18 12.72 21.45
N ASP A 368 -20.20 13.36 22.01
CA ASP A 368 -21.53 12.77 22.16
C ASP A 368 -22.14 12.38 20.82
N VAL A 369 -22.17 13.35 19.90
CA VAL A 369 -22.78 13.18 18.57
C VAL A 369 -22.07 12.08 17.77
N LEU A 370 -20.75 12.12 17.74
CA LEU A 370 -19.96 11.17 16.97
C LEU A 370 -19.95 9.77 17.59
N TYR A 371 -20.03 9.66 18.92
CA TYR A 371 -20.15 8.38 19.59
C TYR A 371 -21.50 7.71 19.28
N MET A 372 -22.61 8.45 19.42
CA MET A 372 -23.94 7.95 19.05
C MET A 372 -23.98 7.52 17.58
N ALA A 373 -23.48 8.37 16.68
CA ALA A 373 -23.41 8.06 15.25
C ALA A 373 -22.58 6.79 14.98
N ALA A 374 -21.41 6.67 15.62
CA ALA A 374 -20.54 5.51 15.45
C ALA A 374 -21.22 4.21 15.93
N VAL A 375 -21.85 4.23 17.10
CA VAL A 375 -22.54 3.06 17.65
C VAL A 375 -23.72 2.65 16.75
N GLU A 376 -24.57 3.59 16.36
CA GLU A 376 -25.73 3.27 15.52
C GLU A 376 -25.36 2.82 14.11
N CYS A 377 -24.34 3.46 13.49
CA CYS A 377 -23.86 3.05 12.17
C CYS A 377 -23.18 1.67 12.17
N THR A 378 -22.61 1.25 13.31
CA THR A 378 -21.88 -0.03 13.41
C THR A 378 -22.67 -1.10 14.15
N GLN A 379 -23.89 -0.81 14.56
CA GLN A 379 -24.76 -1.80 15.20
C GLN A 379 -24.91 -3.04 14.33
N ASP A 380 -24.68 -4.21 14.92
CA ASP A 380 -24.71 -5.52 14.24
C ASP A 380 -23.76 -5.67 13.05
N LYS A 381 -22.73 -4.81 12.95
CA LYS A 381 -21.69 -4.94 11.95
C LYS A 381 -20.49 -5.73 12.48
N TYR A 382 -19.83 -6.37 11.53
CA TYR A 382 -18.57 -7.06 11.75
C TYR A 382 -17.43 -6.30 11.11
N CYS A 383 -16.24 -6.44 11.67
CA CYS A 383 -15.00 -5.98 11.07
C CYS A 383 -14.02 -7.14 10.89
N MET A 384 -13.14 -7.01 9.92
CA MET A 384 -11.96 -7.85 9.76
C MET A 384 -10.77 -7.11 10.35
N ILE A 385 -10.04 -7.76 11.25
CA ILE A 385 -8.80 -7.24 11.86
C ILE A 385 -7.64 -8.10 11.36
N THR A 386 -6.60 -7.47 10.86
CA THR A 386 -5.45 -8.12 10.22
C THR A 386 -4.15 -7.49 10.68
N ARG A 387 -3.15 -8.29 11.07
CA ARG A 387 -1.78 -7.86 11.26
C ARG A 387 -0.91 -8.28 10.07
N TYR A 388 -0.10 -7.37 9.56
CA TYR A 388 0.85 -7.65 8.49
C TYR A 388 2.27 -7.83 9.05
N PRO A 389 3.05 -8.82 8.51
CA PRO A 389 2.70 -9.72 7.41
C PRO A 389 1.73 -10.83 7.83
N VAL A 390 0.83 -11.25 6.94
CA VAL A 390 -0.04 -12.42 7.18
C VAL A 390 0.79 -13.69 6.96
N LEU A 391 1.17 -14.35 8.05
CA LEU A 391 2.04 -15.52 8.03
C LEU A 391 1.27 -16.84 7.86
N ASN A 392 0.01 -16.86 8.30
CA ASN A 392 -0.85 -18.05 8.28
C ASN A 392 -2.32 -17.67 8.15
N ASN A 393 -3.19 -18.66 8.10
CA ASN A 393 -4.65 -18.46 7.99
C ASN A 393 -5.29 -17.76 9.20
N PHE A 394 -4.57 -17.59 10.30
CA PHE A 394 -5.02 -16.93 11.52
C PHE A 394 -4.41 -15.54 11.72
N GLY A 395 -3.62 -15.06 10.76
CA GLY A 395 -3.11 -13.71 10.71
C GLY A 395 -4.17 -12.63 10.50
N PHE A 396 -5.44 -13.03 10.45
CA PHE A 396 -6.62 -12.17 10.50
C PHE A 396 -7.76 -12.87 11.26
N PHE A 397 -8.72 -12.10 11.73
CA PHE A 397 -9.95 -12.60 12.32
C PHE A 397 -11.10 -11.64 12.12
N ILE A 398 -12.31 -12.14 12.37
CA ILE A 398 -13.57 -11.39 12.28
C ILE A 398 -14.07 -11.16 13.70
N ALA A 399 -14.57 -9.97 13.98
CA ALA A 399 -15.20 -9.64 15.25
C ALA A 399 -16.41 -8.72 15.07
N ARG A 400 -17.38 -8.78 15.99
CA ARG A 400 -18.40 -7.74 16.14
C ARG A 400 -17.75 -6.48 16.71
N ILE A 401 -18.31 -5.34 16.38
CA ILE A 401 -17.74 -4.05 16.73
C ILE A 401 -18.39 -3.53 18.01
N ASN A 402 -17.57 -3.21 19.00
CA ASN A 402 -17.89 -2.30 20.08
C ASN A 402 -17.06 -1.02 19.90
N VAL A 403 -17.69 0.13 20.12
CA VAL A 403 -17.00 1.42 19.99
C VAL A 403 -16.42 1.80 21.35
N SER A 404 -15.10 2.01 21.41
CA SER A 404 -14.44 2.56 22.60
C SER A 404 -14.12 4.05 22.42
N SER A 405 -14.25 4.82 23.48
CA SER A 405 -14.03 6.27 23.46
C SER A 405 -13.07 6.70 24.56
N THR A 406 -13.56 6.80 25.79
CA THR A 406 -12.83 7.30 26.95
C THR A 406 -12.40 6.19 27.90
N LEU A 407 -11.46 6.50 28.78
CA LEU A 407 -10.98 5.58 29.82
C LEU A 407 -12.12 5.15 30.77
N HIS A 408 -12.96 6.12 31.15
CA HIS A 408 -14.14 5.89 31.94
C HIS A 408 -15.38 5.98 31.07
N THR A 409 -16.31 5.06 31.26
CA THR A 409 -17.58 5.00 30.52
C THR A 409 -18.74 4.81 31.48
N ILE A 410 -19.89 5.36 31.11
CA ILE A 410 -21.12 5.27 31.87
C ILE A 410 -22.23 4.70 30.98
N PRO A 411 -23.15 3.88 31.50
CA PRO A 411 -24.31 3.48 30.73
C PRO A 411 -25.30 4.66 30.64
N VAL A 412 -25.69 5.01 29.41
CA VAL A 412 -26.59 6.13 29.13
C VAL A 412 -27.74 5.64 28.26
N LYS A 413 -28.95 6.05 28.60
CA LYS A 413 -30.14 5.84 27.76
C LYS A 413 -30.48 7.15 27.05
N VAL A 414 -30.54 7.11 25.72
CA VAL A 414 -31.00 8.22 24.90
C VAL A 414 -32.22 7.74 24.13
N ASN A 415 -33.37 8.36 24.38
CA ASN A 415 -34.66 7.87 23.90
C ASN A 415 -34.86 6.39 24.30
N ASP A 416 -34.99 5.49 23.33
CA ASP A 416 -35.14 4.05 23.57
C ASP A 416 -33.82 3.25 23.43
N THR A 417 -32.73 3.91 23.03
CA THR A 417 -31.43 3.25 22.82
C THR A 417 -30.56 3.33 24.08
N ILE A 418 -30.04 2.17 24.50
CA ILE A 418 -29.10 2.08 25.64
C ILE A 418 -27.67 1.99 25.10
N TYR A 419 -26.87 3.01 25.43
CA TYR A 419 -25.43 3.06 25.13
C TYR A 419 -24.66 2.57 26.36
N LYS A 420 -24.21 1.33 26.31
CA LYS A 420 -23.60 0.67 27.48
C LYS A 420 -22.26 1.28 27.88
N TRP A 421 -21.45 1.68 26.91
CA TRP A 421 -20.11 2.24 27.12
C TRP A 421 -20.03 3.70 26.63
N TYR A 422 -21.03 4.49 27.05
CA TYR A 422 -21.06 5.92 26.68
C TYR A 422 -19.88 6.66 27.33
N PRO A 423 -19.21 7.59 26.60
CA PRO A 423 -18.09 8.34 27.15
C PRO A 423 -18.51 9.16 28.38
N ASP A 424 -17.72 9.08 29.42
CA ASP A 424 -17.86 9.96 30.57
C ASP A 424 -17.16 11.30 30.24
N ILE A 425 -17.96 12.32 29.94
CA ILE A 425 -17.48 13.59 29.39
C ILE A 425 -17.54 14.66 30.47
N ASP A 426 -16.39 15.17 30.83
CA ASP A 426 -16.23 16.39 31.60
C ASP A 426 -16.00 17.58 30.65
N VAL A 427 -17.02 18.43 30.50
CA VAL A 427 -16.96 19.61 29.61
C VAL A 427 -16.03 20.72 30.12
N ASP A 428 -15.71 20.70 31.41
CA ASP A 428 -14.81 21.64 32.04
C ASP A 428 -13.35 21.18 32.04
N MET A 429 -13.10 19.96 31.50
CA MET A 429 -11.76 19.41 31.39
C MET A 429 -10.85 20.30 30.53
N PRO A 430 -9.65 20.66 31.03
CA PRO A 430 -8.69 21.44 30.24
C PRO A 430 -8.34 20.73 28.92
N ARG A 431 -8.31 21.45 27.78
CA ARG A 431 -8.02 20.91 26.47
C ARG A 431 -6.73 20.07 26.42
N SER A 432 -5.72 20.45 27.21
CA SER A 432 -4.45 19.70 27.31
C SER A 432 -4.60 18.29 27.90
N GLN A 433 -5.69 18.02 28.62
CA GLN A 433 -5.95 16.73 29.26
C GLN A 433 -6.95 15.89 28.47
N VAL A 434 -7.76 16.50 27.61
CA VAL A 434 -8.80 15.79 26.82
C VAL A 434 -8.20 14.62 26.03
N ALA A 435 -7.06 14.83 25.37
CA ALA A 435 -6.41 13.80 24.58
C ALA A 435 -6.06 12.55 25.41
N ASN A 436 -5.65 12.73 26.66
CA ASN A 436 -5.23 11.63 27.54
C ASN A 436 -6.42 10.81 28.09
N ASN A 437 -7.64 11.34 27.98
CA ASN A 437 -8.85 10.65 28.41
C ASN A 437 -9.38 9.68 27.35
N PHE A 438 -8.85 9.69 26.11
CA PHE A 438 -9.31 8.85 25.02
C PHE A 438 -8.46 7.59 24.85
N ILE A 439 -9.13 6.51 24.44
CA ILE A 439 -8.49 5.26 24.04
C ILE A 439 -8.47 5.24 22.51
N ASP A 440 -7.28 5.46 21.93
CA ASP A 440 -7.06 5.46 20.48
C ASP A 440 -6.39 4.15 19.98
N THR A 441 -6.49 3.06 20.76
CA THR A 441 -5.94 1.75 20.42
C THR A 441 -7.06 0.73 20.18
N THR A 442 -6.82 -0.22 19.28
CA THR A 442 -7.71 -1.35 19.05
C THR A 442 -7.46 -2.42 20.11
N ARG A 443 -8.54 -2.95 20.70
CA ARG A 443 -8.48 -4.01 21.71
C ARG A 443 -9.34 -5.18 21.28
N PHE A 444 -8.84 -6.38 21.50
CA PHE A 444 -9.52 -7.64 21.22
C PHE A 444 -9.03 -8.72 22.18
N SER A 445 -9.67 -9.88 22.17
CA SER A 445 -9.31 -10.99 23.06
C SER A 445 -7.86 -11.45 22.82
N ASP A 446 -7.10 -11.65 23.90
CA ASP A 446 -5.70 -12.13 23.86
C ASP A 446 -5.55 -13.47 23.11
N SER A 447 -6.62 -14.26 23.01
CA SER A 447 -6.63 -15.50 22.26
C SER A 447 -6.31 -15.37 20.77
N TYR A 448 -6.38 -14.15 20.21
CA TYR A 448 -6.04 -13.88 18.82
C TYR A 448 -4.55 -13.54 18.59
N LEU A 449 -3.83 -13.08 19.64
CA LEU A 449 -2.44 -12.62 19.52
C LEU A 449 -1.52 -13.63 18.86
N LYS A 450 -1.56 -14.88 19.34
CA LYS A 450 -0.74 -15.94 18.78
C LYS A 450 -0.99 -16.20 17.29
N GLY A 451 -2.26 -16.14 16.85
CA GLY A 451 -2.60 -16.29 15.44
C GLY A 451 -2.10 -15.14 14.58
N LEU A 452 -2.11 -13.93 15.14
CA LEU A 452 -1.60 -12.72 14.50
C LEU A 452 -0.05 -12.64 14.55
N ASP A 453 0.62 -13.47 15.35
CA ASP A 453 2.04 -13.33 15.69
C ASP A 453 2.35 -11.91 16.21
N GLY A 454 1.48 -11.41 17.10
CA GLY A 454 1.47 -10.05 17.62
C GLY A 454 1.77 -9.99 19.11
N ASP A 455 2.29 -8.84 19.54
CA ASP A 455 2.54 -8.50 20.93
C ASP A 455 2.13 -7.03 21.20
N TYR A 456 2.21 -6.61 22.47
CA TYR A 456 1.81 -5.26 22.87
C TYR A 456 2.99 -4.27 22.93
N ASP A 457 4.02 -4.49 22.16
CA ASP A 457 5.22 -3.63 22.08
C ASP A 457 5.07 -2.43 21.11
N GLY A 458 3.89 -2.22 20.58
CA GLY A 458 3.59 -1.19 19.58
C GLY A 458 3.11 -1.74 18.25
N ASP A 459 2.83 -3.04 18.20
CA ASP A 459 2.24 -3.69 17.03
C ASP A 459 0.96 -3.01 16.56
N GLN A 460 0.77 -3.02 15.24
CA GLN A 460 -0.37 -2.39 14.60
C GLN A 460 -1.19 -3.40 13.81
N VAL A 461 -2.49 -3.24 13.89
CA VAL A 461 -3.46 -3.97 13.09
C VAL A 461 -4.17 -3.04 12.11
N THR A 462 -4.67 -3.61 11.04
CA THR A 462 -5.54 -2.94 10.08
C THR A 462 -6.95 -3.47 10.28
N SER A 463 -7.94 -2.59 10.37
CA SER A 463 -9.35 -2.97 10.44
C SER A 463 -10.13 -2.48 9.24
N LYS A 464 -11.20 -3.21 8.92
CA LYS A 464 -12.18 -2.85 7.90
C LYS A 464 -13.56 -3.39 8.27
N ILE A 465 -14.57 -2.51 8.19
CA ILE A 465 -15.96 -2.85 8.48
C ILE A 465 -16.64 -3.45 7.24
N PHE A 466 -17.47 -4.47 7.44
CA PHE A 466 -18.33 -5.03 6.42
C PHE A 466 -19.70 -4.36 6.43
N TRP A 467 -20.14 -3.86 5.27
CA TRP A 467 -21.35 -3.04 5.18
C TRP A 467 -22.57 -3.77 4.62
N THR A 468 -22.38 -4.76 3.74
CA THR A 468 -23.51 -5.47 3.12
C THR A 468 -24.12 -6.49 4.09
N GLN A 469 -25.41 -6.78 3.95
CA GLN A 469 -26.11 -7.76 4.77
C GLN A 469 -25.54 -9.17 4.58
N GLU A 470 -25.24 -9.53 3.33
CA GLU A 470 -24.68 -10.84 2.97
C GLU A 470 -23.33 -11.07 3.64
N ALA A 471 -22.44 -10.06 3.59
CA ALA A 471 -21.12 -10.16 4.22
C ALA A 471 -21.24 -10.30 5.75
N ASN A 472 -22.13 -9.53 6.39
CA ASN A 472 -22.35 -9.63 7.83
C ASN A 472 -22.97 -10.99 8.23
N ALA A 473 -23.91 -11.51 7.46
CA ALA A 473 -24.47 -12.84 7.67
C ALA A 473 -23.42 -13.96 7.50
N GLU A 474 -22.51 -13.82 6.56
CA GLU A 474 -21.37 -14.73 6.41
C GLU A 474 -20.43 -14.63 7.60
N CYS A 475 -20.10 -13.43 8.06
CA CYS A 475 -19.27 -13.22 9.25
C CYS A 475 -19.89 -13.87 10.49
N GLU A 476 -21.19 -13.71 10.69
CA GLU A 476 -21.91 -14.33 11.80
C GLU A 476 -21.83 -15.87 11.75
N ARG A 477 -22.01 -16.46 10.56
CA ARG A 477 -21.86 -17.91 10.37
C ARG A 477 -20.43 -18.38 10.67
N VAL A 478 -19.42 -17.63 10.20
CA VAL A 478 -18.00 -17.98 10.40
C VAL A 478 -17.62 -17.92 11.86
N ILE A 479 -17.94 -16.83 12.58
CA ILE A 479 -17.57 -16.65 14.00
C ILE A 479 -18.26 -17.67 14.93
N ASN A 480 -19.39 -18.19 14.52
CA ASN A 480 -20.13 -19.23 15.25
C ASN A 480 -19.71 -20.66 14.84
N SER A 481 -18.86 -20.81 13.83
CA SER A 481 -18.39 -22.12 13.39
C SER A 481 -17.22 -22.65 14.22
N LYS A 482 -17.11 -23.98 14.34
CA LYS A 482 -15.96 -24.62 14.99
C LYS A 482 -14.65 -24.34 14.27
N SER A 483 -14.67 -24.18 12.95
CA SER A 483 -13.49 -23.86 12.12
C SER A 483 -12.89 -22.49 12.43
N PHE A 484 -13.61 -21.62 13.13
CA PHE A 484 -13.10 -20.34 13.58
C PHE A 484 -12.02 -20.48 14.68
N ALA A 485 -12.12 -21.53 15.48
CA ALA A 485 -11.19 -21.79 16.58
C ALA A 485 -10.25 -22.99 16.34
N LEU A 486 -10.54 -23.84 15.35
CA LEU A 486 -9.82 -25.08 15.11
C LEU A 486 -9.14 -25.09 13.75
N ASN A 487 -7.91 -25.56 13.73
CA ASN A 487 -7.17 -25.91 12.52
C ASN A 487 -7.80 -27.15 11.82
N PRO A 488 -7.52 -27.37 10.52
CA PRO A 488 -7.96 -28.59 9.82
C PRO A 488 -7.48 -29.89 10.47
N ASN A 489 -6.37 -29.88 11.21
CA ASN A 489 -5.84 -31.02 11.96
C ASN A 489 -6.49 -31.19 13.35
N GLY A 490 -7.49 -30.37 13.71
CA GLY A 490 -8.19 -30.41 14.99
C GLY A 490 -7.48 -29.70 16.14
N SER A 491 -6.30 -29.12 15.93
CA SER A 491 -5.63 -28.34 16.98
C SER A 491 -6.30 -26.97 17.16
N ASN A 492 -6.32 -26.47 18.40
CA ASN A 492 -6.85 -25.13 18.68
C ASN A 492 -5.86 -24.06 18.18
N CYS A 493 -6.36 -23.09 17.41
CA CYS A 493 -5.59 -21.98 16.87
C CYS A 493 -5.81 -20.66 17.61
N ARG A 494 -6.78 -20.62 18.52
CA ARG A 494 -7.08 -19.46 19.37
C ARG A 494 -6.67 -19.80 20.80
N ILE A 495 -5.39 -19.64 21.08
CA ILE A 495 -4.73 -20.03 22.32
C ILE A 495 -4.22 -18.76 23.01
N ILE A 496 -4.46 -18.69 24.31
CA ILE A 496 -3.84 -17.68 25.18
C ILE A 496 -2.35 -17.97 25.23
N ASP A 497 -1.54 -16.95 25.05
CA ASP A 497 -0.09 -17.11 24.94
C ASP A 497 0.61 -17.26 26.31
N LEU A 498 1.89 -17.61 26.28
CA LEU A 498 2.72 -17.94 27.46
C LEU A 498 2.70 -16.86 28.54
N GLU A 499 2.68 -15.59 28.16
CA GLU A 499 2.66 -14.46 29.11
C GLU A 499 1.36 -14.41 29.94
N ALA A 500 0.21 -14.65 29.31
CA ALA A 500 -1.06 -14.75 30.03
C ALA A 500 -1.09 -15.98 30.93
N ILE A 501 -0.53 -17.12 30.50
CA ILE A 501 -0.38 -18.33 31.32
C ILE A 501 0.49 -18.04 32.54
N GLN A 502 1.61 -17.30 32.36
CA GLN A 502 2.46 -16.90 33.46
C GLN A 502 1.73 -15.97 34.44
N THR A 503 0.93 -15.04 33.93
CA THR A 503 0.10 -14.16 34.75
C THR A 503 -0.94 -14.95 35.55
N PHE A 504 -1.63 -15.90 34.92
CA PHE A 504 -2.55 -16.79 35.64
C PHE A 504 -1.84 -17.64 36.69
N TYR A 505 -0.65 -18.15 36.38
CA TYR A 505 0.15 -18.90 37.35
C TYR A 505 0.50 -18.01 38.56
N VAL A 506 0.93 -16.79 38.36
CA VAL A 506 1.24 -15.84 39.45
C VAL A 506 0.02 -15.51 40.28
N LEU A 507 -1.14 -15.26 39.61
CA LEU A 507 -2.41 -14.95 40.28
C LEU A 507 -2.98 -16.13 41.11
N THR A 508 -2.70 -17.36 40.69
CA THR A 508 -3.16 -18.58 41.39
C THR A 508 -2.16 -19.11 42.40
N LYS A 509 -0.97 -18.53 42.50
CA LYS A 509 0.03 -18.92 43.47
C LYS A 509 -0.34 -18.42 44.87
N ASP A 510 -0.33 -19.33 45.84
CA ASP A 510 -0.58 -18.95 47.23
C ASP A 510 0.35 -17.81 47.66
N ALA A 511 -0.24 -16.79 48.29
CA ALA A 511 0.56 -15.72 48.87
C ALA A 511 1.62 -16.32 49.84
N PRO A 512 2.90 -15.91 49.78
CA PRO A 512 3.89 -16.40 50.72
C PRO A 512 3.39 -16.10 52.12
N LYS A 513 3.27 -17.13 52.96
CA LYS A 513 2.96 -16.94 54.38
C LYS A 513 4.05 -16.04 54.96
N VAL A 514 3.71 -14.81 55.26
CA VAL A 514 4.58 -13.90 55.98
C VAL A 514 4.76 -14.49 57.37
N SER A 515 5.91 -15.06 57.63
CA SER A 515 6.33 -15.57 58.93
C SER A 515 6.74 -14.42 59.83
#